data_020cb7e81c34c00c770cfb5f01ab2022
#
_entry.id   020cb7e81c34c00c770cfb5f01ab2022
#
_cell.length_a   1.000
_cell.length_b   1.000
_cell.length_c   1.000
_cell.angle_alpha   90.00
_cell.angle_beta   90.00
_cell.angle_gamma   90.00
#
_symmetry.space_group_name_H-M   'P 1'
#
loop_
_entity.id
_entity.type
_entity.pdbx_description
1 polymer ?
#
loop_
_entity_poly.entity_id
_entity_poly.type
_entity_poly.pdbx_seq_one_letter_code
_entity_poly.pdbx_strand_id
1 'polypeptide(L)'
;GFDADMAKAFAESLGVTAEFQVIDWDNKILELDGKTIDCVWNGMTLTDEVTSAMECTNAYLNNAQVVVVPADVADQYQDEESLKDLSFAVEAGSAGEAEVSALGLNYTPVSSQADALMEVASKSSDAAVIDSLMAGAMIGEGTGYADLTYTIGLNSEEYGVGFRKGSDL
;
A
#
# COMPACT_ATOMS: atom_id res chain seq x y z
N GLY A 1 -0.85 6.02 -14.00
CA GLY A 1 -1.14 6.65 -12.71
C GLY A 1 -0.02 7.59 -12.27
N PHE A 2 -0.23 8.32 -11.18
CA PHE A 2 0.69 9.38 -10.72
C PHE A 2 2.15 8.93 -10.63
N ASP A 3 2.43 7.83 -9.93
CA ASP A 3 3.81 7.35 -9.74
C ASP A 3 4.46 6.94 -11.06
N ALA A 4 3.73 6.25 -11.93
CA ALA A 4 4.24 5.87 -13.24
C ALA A 4 4.56 7.09 -14.11
N ASP A 5 3.72 8.13 -14.08
CA ASP A 5 3.92 9.34 -14.85
C ASP A 5 5.13 10.13 -14.31
N MET A 6 5.30 10.19 -13.00
CA MET A 6 6.46 10.80 -12.36
C MET A 6 7.76 10.05 -12.68
N ALA A 7 7.74 8.71 -12.63
CA ALA A 7 8.89 7.88 -12.98
C ALA A 7 9.33 8.08 -14.44
N LYS A 8 8.38 8.17 -15.35
CA LYS A 8 8.66 8.47 -16.77
C LYS A 8 9.28 9.86 -16.94
N ALA A 9 8.74 10.87 -16.27
CA ALA A 9 9.29 12.23 -16.33
C ALA A 9 10.71 12.30 -15.77
N PHE A 10 10.98 11.58 -14.68
CA PHE A 10 12.31 11.48 -14.10
C PHE A 10 13.29 10.80 -15.06
N ALA A 11 12.92 9.66 -15.64
CA ALA A 11 13.75 8.96 -16.62
C ALA A 11 14.06 9.84 -17.84
N GLU A 12 13.05 10.56 -18.36
CA GLU A 12 13.24 11.49 -19.47
C GLU A 12 14.25 12.58 -19.12
N SER A 13 14.21 13.10 -17.91
CA SER A 13 15.17 14.14 -17.46
C SER A 13 16.61 13.64 -17.45
N LEU A 14 16.82 12.35 -17.32
CA LEU A 14 18.13 11.69 -17.37
C LEU A 14 18.52 11.18 -18.77
N GLY A 15 17.63 11.34 -19.76
CA GLY A 15 17.85 10.81 -21.11
C GLY A 15 17.75 9.31 -21.23
N VAL A 16 17.01 8.65 -20.32
CA VAL A 16 16.80 7.20 -20.31
C VAL A 16 15.30 6.88 -20.37
N THR A 17 14.99 5.61 -20.59
CA THR A 17 13.60 5.13 -20.64
C THR A 17 13.27 4.39 -19.35
N ALA A 18 12.11 4.67 -18.78
CA ALA A 18 11.60 3.92 -17.63
C ALA A 18 11.04 2.58 -18.09
N GLU A 19 11.50 1.51 -17.47
CA GLU A 19 10.92 0.17 -17.59
C GLU A 19 10.26 -0.19 -16.27
N PHE A 20 9.05 -0.76 -16.34
CA PHE A 20 8.27 -1.12 -15.16
C PHE A 20 8.29 -2.62 -14.97
N GLN A 21 8.75 -3.06 -13.81
CA GLN A 21 8.77 -4.46 -13.43
C GLN A 21 7.82 -4.70 -12.27
N VAL A 22 6.90 -5.66 -12.44
CA VAL A 22 6.04 -6.13 -11.35
C VAL A 22 6.86 -7.01 -10.42
N ILE A 23 6.77 -6.74 -9.12
CA ILE A 23 7.45 -7.51 -8.08
C ILE A 23 6.44 -7.88 -6.98
N ASP A 24 6.76 -8.91 -6.21
CA ASP A 24 6.09 -9.13 -4.93
C ASP A 24 6.56 -8.04 -3.96
N TRP A 25 5.63 -7.30 -3.39
CA TRP A 25 5.95 -6.14 -2.54
C TRP A 25 6.81 -6.50 -1.34
N ASP A 26 6.60 -7.68 -0.79
CA ASP A 26 7.40 -8.22 0.31
C ASP A 26 8.89 -8.39 -0.05
N ASN A 27 9.19 -8.53 -1.34
CA ASN A 27 10.54 -8.72 -1.88
C ASN A 27 11.20 -7.43 -2.37
N LYS A 28 10.60 -6.26 -2.16
CA LYS A 28 11.09 -4.98 -2.73
C LYS A 28 12.55 -4.66 -2.37
N ILE A 29 12.95 -4.92 -1.14
CA ILE A 29 14.33 -4.70 -0.69
C ILE A 29 15.27 -5.71 -1.35
N LEU A 30 14.87 -6.97 -1.40
CA LEU A 30 15.66 -8.04 -2.05
C LEU A 30 15.86 -7.78 -3.54
N GLU A 31 14.82 -7.37 -4.24
CA GLU A 31 14.89 -7.03 -5.68
C GLU A 31 15.81 -5.84 -5.92
N LEU A 32 15.74 -4.83 -5.09
CA LEU A 32 16.59 -3.64 -5.18
C LEU A 32 18.07 -3.99 -4.92
N ASP A 33 18.36 -4.71 -3.85
CA ASP A 33 19.71 -5.13 -3.48
C ASP A 33 20.30 -6.11 -4.51
N GLY A 34 19.48 -6.98 -5.07
CA GLY A 34 19.84 -7.92 -6.12
C GLY A 34 20.04 -7.28 -7.49
N LYS A 35 19.80 -5.99 -7.63
CA LYS A 35 19.95 -5.22 -8.88
C LYS A 35 19.05 -5.67 -10.02
N THR A 36 17.94 -6.31 -9.71
CA THR A 36 16.89 -6.63 -10.70
C THR A 36 16.05 -5.40 -11.04
N ILE A 37 16.00 -4.41 -10.14
CA ILE A 37 15.41 -3.11 -10.34
C ILE A 37 16.38 -2.02 -9.86
N ASP A 38 16.22 -0.79 -10.33
CA ASP A 38 17.07 0.36 -9.98
C ASP A 38 16.49 1.22 -8.86
N CYS A 39 15.17 1.25 -8.74
CA CYS A 39 14.45 1.94 -7.66
C CYS A 39 13.10 1.28 -7.40
N VAL A 40 12.53 1.61 -6.24
CA VAL A 40 11.16 1.23 -5.85
C VAL A 40 10.31 2.48 -5.84
N TRP A 41 9.32 2.55 -6.71
CA TRP A 41 8.48 3.72 -6.89
C TRP A 41 7.02 3.35 -7.15
N ASN A 42 6.29 3.04 -6.11
CA ASN A 42 4.86 2.72 -6.19
C ASN A 42 4.18 2.87 -4.83
N GLY A 43 3.89 4.11 -4.43
CA GLY A 43 3.23 4.37 -3.16
C GLY A 43 3.96 3.73 -1.98
N MET A 44 5.28 3.80 -1.98
CA MET A 44 6.07 3.18 -0.93
C MET A 44 6.08 4.04 0.32
N THR A 45 5.56 3.51 1.41
CA THR A 45 5.58 4.17 2.71
C THR A 45 6.98 4.19 3.28
N LEU A 46 7.40 5.36 3.77
CA LEU A 46 8.69 5.57 4.42
C LEU A 46 8.64 5.03 5.86
N THR A 47 8.70 3.71 5.99
CA THR A 47 8.82 3.03 7.28
C THR A 47 10.27 2.98 7.74
N ASP A 48 10.51 2.67 9.02
CA ASP A 48 11.87 2.48 9.54
C ASP A 48 12.61 1.35 8.81
N GLU A 49 11.92 0.27 8.45
CA GLU A 49 12.47 -0.81 7.65
C GLU A 49 12.99 -0.31 6.31
N VAL A 50 12.17 0.44 5.58
CA VAL A 50 12.50 0.97 4.26
C VAL A 50 13.64 1.99 4.33
N THR A 51 13.56 2.95 5.22
CA THR A 51 14.57 4.01 5.37
C THR A 51 15.91 3.47 5.87
N SER A 52 15.91 2.36 6.58
CA SER A 52 17.13 1.67 7.02
C SER A 52 17.79 0.88 5.90
N ALA A 53 17.01 0.31 4.98
CA ALA A 53 17.47 -0.58 3.90
C ALA A 53 17.76 0.13 2.58
N MET A 54 17.13 1.28 2.33
CA MET A 54 17.21 2.03 1.08
C MET A 54 17.67 3.46 1.31
N GLU A 55 18.25 4.06 0.27
CA GLU A 55 18.44 5.52 0.19
C GLU A 55 17.14 6.12 -0.35
N CYS A 56 16.38 6.76 0.52
CA CYS A 56 15.06 7.26 0.17
C CYS A 56 15.07 8.74 -0.17
N THR A 57 14.18 9.14 -1.08
CA THR A 57 13.91 10.55 -1.36
C THR A 57 13.22 11.22 -0.17
N ASN A 58 13.11 12.53 -0.22
CA ASN A 58 12.11 13.24 0.59
C ASN A 58 10.71 12.73 0.23
N ALA A 59 9.80 12.85 1.20
CA ALA A 59 8.40 12.51 0.97
C ALA A 59 7.79 13.37 -0.14
N TYR A 60 6.97 12.74 -0.99
CA TYR A 60 6.29 13.46 -2.08
C TYR A 60 4.76 13.47 -1.93
N LEU A 61 4.17 12.61 -1.12
CA LEU A 61 2.74 12.55 -0.80
C LEU A 61 2.53 12.08 0.63
N ASN A 62 1.43 12.53 1.23
CA ASN A 62 0.92 11.98 2.48
C ASN A 62 -0.11 10.89 2.19
N ASN A 63 -0.15 9.89 3.05
CA ASN A 63 -1.06 8.75 2.97
C ASN A 63 -1.48 8.30 4.37
N ALA A 64 -2.44 7.40 4.44
CA ALA A 64 -2.81 6.68 5.64
C ALA A 64 -3.16 5.24 5.28
N GLN A 65 -3.01 4.31 6.21
CA GLN A 65 -3.60 2.99 6.09
C GLN A 65 -5.04 3.08 6.61
N VAL A 66 -5.99 2.70 5.78
CA VAL A 66 -7.42 2.80 6.09
C VAL A 66 -8.10 1.44 6.11
N VAL A 67 -9.09 1.31 6.97
CA VAL A 67 -9.91 0.09 7.08
C VAL A 67 -11.03 0.16 6.07
N VAL A 68 -11.13 -0.88 5.23
CA VAL A 68 -12.18 -1.07 4.24
C VAL A 68 -13.13 -2.17 4.72
N VAL A 69 -14.42 -1.89 4.67
CA VAL A 69 -15.50 -2.82 5.03
C VAL A 69 -16.64 -2.70 4.03
N PRO A 70 -17.57 -3.67 3.97
CA PRO A 70 -18.82 -3.48 3.25
C PRO A 70 -19.58 -2.26 3.76
N ALA A 71 -20.15 -1.49 2.85
CA ALA A 71 -20.84 -0.23 3.17
C ALA A 71 -22.02 -0.39 4.12
N ASP A 72 -22.72 -1.53 4.04
CA ASP A 72 -23.90 -1.83 4.84
C ASP A 72 -23.59 -2.08 6.33
N VAL A 73 -22.35 -2.35 6.68
CA VAL A 73 -21.91 -2.57 8.08
C VAL A 73 -20.96 -1.48 8.60
N ALA A 74 -20.66 -0.47 7.80
CA ALA A 74 -19.65 0.55 8.10
C ALA A 74 -19.89 1.26 9.45
N ASP A 75 -21.13 1.51 9.80
CA ASP A 75 -21.49 2.20 11.07
C ASP A 75 -21.07 1.42 12.32
N GLN A 76 -20.82 0.11 12.19
CA GLN A 76 -20.41 -0.75 13.29
C GLN A 76 -18.90 -0.71 13.55
N TYR A 77 -18.10 -0.16 12.62
CA TYR A 77 -16.63 -0.24 12.62
C TYR A 77 -16.00 1.13 12.51
N GLN A 78 -16.29 2.01 13.49
CA GLN A 78 -15.83 3.40 13.52
C GLN A 78 -14.69 3.67 14.52
N ASP A 79 -14.22 2.64 15.23
CA ASP A 79 -13.10 2.71 16.17
C ASP A 79 -12.29 1.41 16.16
N GLU A 80 -11.09 1.46 16.72
CA GLU A 80 -10.18 0.32 16.74
C GLU A 80 -10.72 -0.87 17.56
N GLU A 81 -11.47 -0.58 18.62
CA GLU A 81 -12.03 -1.64 19.48
C GLU A 81 -13.01 -2.53 18.72
N SER A 82 -13.81 -1.94 17.82
CA SER A 82 -14.78 -2.66 17.01
C SER A 82 -14.15 -3.60 15.98
N LEU A 83 -12.85 -3.44 15.69
CA LEU A 83 -12.14 -4.23 14.68
C LEU A 83 -11.64 -5.59 15.17
N LYS A 84 -11.61 -5.83 16.47
CA LYS A 84 -10.90 -6.96 17.09
C LYS A 84 -11.37 -8.33 16.66
N ASP A 85 -12.65 -8.48 16.32
CA ASP A 85 -13.24 -9.76 15.94
C ASP A 85 -13.28 -9.98 14.41
N LEU A 86 -12.78 -9.02 13.63
CA LEU A 86 -12.77 -9.11 12.18
C LEU A 86 -11.56 -9.88 11.65
N SER A 87 -11.76 -10.55 10.51
CA SER A 87 -10.67 -11.09 9.70
C SER A 87 -10.29 -10.08 8.61
N PHE A 88 -9.01 -9.77 8.50
CA PHE A 88 -8.48 -8.78 7.56
C PHE A 88 -7.73 -9.45 6.41
N ALA A 89 -7.79 -8.84 5.23
CA ALA A 89 -6.87 -9.10 4.13
C ALA A 89 -5.95 -7.89 3.96
N VAL A 90 -4.65 -8.12 3.79
CA VAL A 90 -3.64 -7.08 3.60
C VAL A 90 -2.60 -7.54 2.60
N GLU A 91 -2.00 -6.61 1.86
CA GLU A 91 -0.87 -6.95 1.00
C GLU A 91 0.35 -7.33 1.83
N ALA A 92 0.96 -8.47 1.50
CA ALA A 92 2.16 -8.96 2.18
C ALA A 92 3.32 -7.96 2.07
N GLY A 93 3.98 -7.68 3.18
CA GLY A 93 5.10 -6.73 3.26
C GLY A 93 4.71 -5.26 3.18
N SER A 94 3.43 -4.94 3.24
CA SER A 94 2.92 -3.57 3.18
C SER A 94 2.90 -2.88 4.56
N ALA A 95 2.76 -1.56 4.54
CA ALA A 95 2.51 -0.79 5.76
C ALA A 95 1.19 -1.21 6.44
N GLY A 96 0.17 -1.60 5.66
CA GLY A 96 -1.08 -2.13 6.18
C GLY A 96 -0.90 -3.41 6.97
N GLU A 97 -0.06 -4.32 6.51
CA GLU A 97 0.29 -5.53 7.26
C GLU A 97 0.94 -5.19 8.60
N ALA A 98 1.88 -4.24 8.60
CA ALA A 98 2.53 -3.79 9.82
C ALA A 98 1.54 -3.21 10.84
N GLU A 99 0.54 -2.43 10.37
CA GLU A 99 -0.48 -1.84 11.23
C GLU A 99 -1.40 -2.92 11.87
N VAL A 100 -1.94 -3.84 11.07
CA VAL A 100 -2.81 -4.90 11.60
C VAL A 100 -2.05 -5.85 12.54
N SER A 101 -0.78 -6.11 12.26
CA SER A 101 0.08 -6.90 13.13
C SER A 101 0.34 -6.21 14.46
N ALA A 102 0.65 -4.92 14.43
CA ALA A 102 0.89 -4.11 15.64
C ALA A 102 -0.34 -4.03 16.53
N LEU A 103 -1.54 -4.00 15.95
CA LEU A 103 -2.80 -3.99 16.68
C LEU A 103 -3.26 -5.38 17.14
N GLY A 104 -2.55 -6.44 16.77
CA GLY A 104 -2.90 -7.80 17.14
C GLY A 104 -4.17 -8.33 16.46
N LEU A 105 -4.53 -7.79 15.30
CA LEU A 105 -5.71 -8.20 14.54
C LEU A 105 -5.45 -9.49 13.76
N ASN A 106 -6.52 -10.27 13.50
CA ASN A 106 -6.44 -11.43 12.63
C ASN A 106 -6.34 -11.00 11.18
N TYR A 107 -5.33 -11.46 10.46
CA TYR A 107 -5.20 -11.13 9.04
C TYR A 107 -4.63 -12.27 8.21
N THR A 108 -4.92 -12.21 6.92
CA THR A 108 -4.34 -13.07 5.89
C THR A 108 -3.59 -12.19 4.90
N PRO A 109 -2.28 -12.39 4.69
CA PRO A 109 -1.54 -11.66 3.68
C PRO A 109 -1.96 -12.14 2.28
N VAL A 110 -2.11 -11.19 1.36
CA VAL A 110 -2.42 -11.42 -0.06
C VAL A 110 -1.39 -10.74 -0.94
N SER A 111 -1.46 -10.99 -2.26
CA SER A 111 -0.41 -10.55 -3.21
C SER A 111 -0.47 -9.08 -3.56
N SER A 112 -1.64 -8.43 -3.44
CA SER A 112 -1.83 -7.02 -3.77
C SER A 112 -2.96 -6.39 -2.96
N GLN A 113 -3.01 -5.06 -2.94
CA GLN A 113 -4.13 -4.35 -2.33
C GLN A 113 -5.43 -4.59 -3.09
N ALA A 114 -5.37 -4.76 -4.42
CA ALA A 114 -6.53 -5.13 -5.22
C ALA A 114 -7.08 -6.50 -4.81
N ASP A 115 -6.21 -7.47 -4.54
CA ASP A 115 -6.61 -8.78 -4.03
C ASP A 115 -7.26 -8.66 -2.64
N ALA A 116 -6.76 -7.77 -1.78
CA ALA A 116 -7.36 -7.51 -0.48
C ALA A 116 -8.80 -6.97 -0.61
N LEU A 117 -9.06 -6.06 -1.55
CA LEU A 117 -10.41 -5.57 -1.84
C LEU A 117 -11.32 -6.68 -2.37
N MET A 118 -10.78 -7.54 -3.22
CA MET A 118 -11.52 -8.69 -3.75
C MET A 118 -11.94 -9.67 -2.66
N GLU A 119 -11.07 -9.91 -1.67
CA GLU A 119 -11.37 -10.74 -0.49
C GLU A 119 -12.57 -10.19 0.29
N VAL A 120 -12.66 -8.87 0.47
CA VAL A 120 -13.80 -8.23 1.16
C VAL A 120 -15.06 -8.29 0.29
N ALA A 121 -14.95 -7.98 -0.99
CA ALA A 121 -16.08 -8.02 -1.92
C ALA A 121 -16.69 -9.43 -2.06
N SER A 122 -15.85 -10.46 -2.03
CA SER A 122 -16.28 -11.86 -2.09
C SER A 122 -16.71 -12.44 -0.73
N LYS A 123 -16.57 -11.66 0.35
CA LYS A 123 -16.83 -12.05 1.75
C LYS A 123 -15.91 -13.17 2.26
N SER A 124 -14.76 -13.35 1.64
CA SER A 124 -13.71 -14.26 2.14
C SER A 124 -12.99 -13.68 3.34
N SER A 125 -12.91 -12.35 3.44
CA SER A 125 -12.46 -11.60 4.61
C SER A 125 -13.52 -10.57 4.99
N ASP A 126 -13.54 -10.19 6.27
CA ASP A 126 -14.51 -9.19 6.77
C ASP A 126 -14.10 -7.77 6.40
N ALA A 127 -12.80 -7.51 6.36
CA ALA A 127 -12.23 -6.19 6.15
C ALA A 127 -10.88 -6.28 5.43
N ALA A 128 -10.41 -5.14 4.97
CA ALA A 128 -9.06 -4.98 4.43
C ALA A 128 -8.41 -3.72 5.00
N VAL A 129 -7.10 -3.66 4.97
CA VAL A 129 -6.33 -2.44 5.22
C VAL A 129 -5.52 -2.14 3.97
N ILE A 130 -5.73 -0.97 3.41
CA ILE A 130 -5.06 -0.49 2.19
C ILE A 130 -4.68 0.99 2.32
N ASP A 131 -3.92 1.47 1.36
CA ASP A 131 -3.56 2.89 1.25
C ASP A 131 -4.80 3.75 0.98
N SER A 132 -4.93 4.87 1.67
CA SER A 132 -6.06 5.79 1.51
C SER A 132 -6.17 6.36 0.10
N LEU A 133 -5.05 6.61 -0.57
CA LEU A 133 -5.04 7.09 -1.95
C LEU A 133 -5.56 6.02 -2.91
N MET A 134 -5.22 4.77 -2.67
CA MET A 134 -5.76 3.65 -3.45
C MET A 134 -7.24 3.42 -3.16
N ALA A 135 -7.66 3.53 -1.90
CA ALA A 135 -9.08 3.46 -1.53
C ALA A 135 -9.89 4.54 -2.25
N GLY A 136 -9.40 5.76 -2.30
CA GLY A 136 -10.04 6.86 -3.00
C GLY A 136 -10.18 6.64 -4.51
N ALA A 137 -9.27 5.88 -5.12
CA ALA A 137 -9.28 5.58 -6.55
C ALA A 137 -10.15 4.36 -6.91
N MET A 138 -10.27 3.37 -6.02
CA MET A 138 -10.87 2.07 -6.33
C MET A 138 -12.24 1.85 -5.71
N ILE A 139 -12.59 2.57 -4.64
CA ILE A 139 -13.80 2.37 -3.85
C ILE A 139 -14.80 3.50 -4.11
N GLY A 140 -16.08 3.16 -4.14
CA GLY A 140 -17.17 4.11 -4.24
C GLY A 140 -17.98 4.00 -5.52
N GLU A 141 -18.98 4.87 -5.63
CA GLU A 141 -19.90 4.89 -6.75
C GLU A 141 -19.16 5.04 -8.09
N GLY A 142 -19.55 4.23 -9.06
CA GLY A 142 -18.94 4.23 -10.40
C GLY A 142 -17.67 3.40 -10.51
N THR A 143 -17.25 2.71 -9.44
CA THR A 143 -16.10 1.79 -9.44
C THR A 143 -16.54 0.34 -9.35
N GLY A 144 -15.58 -0.60 -9.51
CA GLY A 144 -15.83 -2.02 -9.31
C GLY A 144 -16.15 -2.42 -7.86
N TYR A 145 -15.94 -1.51 -6.89
CA TYR A 145 -16.15 -1.72 -5.46
C TYR A 145 -17.11 -0.69 -4.87
N ALA A 146 -18.24 -0.46 -5.55
CA ALA A 146 -19.28 0.48 -5.11
C ALA A 146 -19.92 0.10 -3.76
N ASP A 147 -19.92 -1.20 -3.43
CA ASP A 147 -20.50 -1.72 -2.18
C ASP A 147 -19.54 -1.73 -0.99
N LEU A 148 -18.30 -1.30 -1.20
CA LEU A 148 -17.31 -1.13 -0.15
C LEU A 148 -17.17 0.33 0.25
N THR A 149 -16.71 0.56 1.47
CA THR A 149 -16.33 1.88 1.96
C THR A 149 -15.14 1.76 2.91
N TYR A 150 -14.51 2.87 3.23
CA TYR A 150 -13.48 2.90 4.26
C TYR A 150 -13.96 3.75 5.44
N THR A 151 -13.58 3.35 6.65
CA THR A 151 -14.10 3.92 7.89
C THR A 151 -13.05 4.73 8.64
N ILE A 152 -12.03 4.08 9.20
CA ILE A 152 -11.03 4.75 10.02
C ILE A 152 -9.64 4.67 9.39
N GLY A 153 -8.82 5.69 9.65
CA GLY A 153 -7.39 5.67 9.39
C GLY A 153 -6.64 5.13 10.60
N LEU A 154 -5.74 4.20 10.38
CA LEU A 154 -4.93 3.59 11.45
C LEU A 154 -3.65 4.37 11.74
N ASN A 155 -3.19 5.16 10.79
CA ASN A 155 -1.96 5.92 10.89
C ASN A 155 -1.99 7.16 10.01
N SER A 156 -0.88 7.92 10.04
CA SER A 156 -0.54 8.94 9.04
C SER A 156 0.89 8.66 8.59
N GLU A 157 1.12 8.57 7.29
CA GLU A 157 2.39 8.17 6.72
C GLU A 157 2.73 8.99 5.47
N GLU A 158 3.94 8.81 4.96
CA GLU A 158 4.47 9.52 3.82
C GLU A 158 5.02 8.55 2.78
N TYR A 159 4.85 8.87 1.49
CA TYR A 159 5.44 8.13 0.39
C TYR A 159 6.78 8.71 -0.02
N GLY A 160 7.70 7.83 -0.37
CA GLY A 160 8.98 8.19 -0.98
C GLY A 160 9.40 7.17 -2.03
N VAL A 161 10.46 7.48 -2.75
CA VAL A 161 11.12 6.59 -3.71
C VAL A 161 12.37 6.01 -3.07
N GLY A 162 12.58 4.72 -3.21
CA GLY A 162 13.75 4.04 -2.64
C GLY A 162 14.77 3.65 -3.71
N PHE A 163 16.02 4.01 -3.46
CA PHE A 163 17.18 3.61 -4.27
C PHE A 163 18.09 2.71 -3.44
N ARG A 164 19.01 1.99 -4.10
CA ARG A 164 20.07 1.28 -3.37
C ARG A 164 20.95 2.29 -2.64
N LYS A 165 21.39 1.94 -1.44
CA LYS A 165 22.36 2.74 -0.71
C LYS A 165 23.65 2.88 -1.53
N GLY A 166 24.13 4.12 -1.65
CA GLY A 166 25.27 4.45 -2.47
C GLY A 166 24.99 4.52 -3.98
N SER A 167 23.71 4.48 -4.38
CA SER A 167 23.33 4.73 -5.77
C SER A 167 23.70 6.13 -6.21
N ASP A 168 24.04 6.27 -7.48
CA ASP A 168 24.29 7.56 -8.15
C ASP A 168 23.01 8.15 -8.79
N LEU A 169 21.90 7.44 -8.68
CA LEU A 169 20.59 7.94 -9.09
C LEU A 169 19.95 8.77 -8.00
#